data_00868a45a78e70887b38af3b287cd337
#
_entry.id   00868a45a78e70887b38af3b287cd337
#
_cell.length_a   1.000
_cell.length_b   1.000
_cell.length_c   1.000
_cell.angle_alpha   90.00
_cell.angle_beta   90.00
_cell.angle_gamma   90.00
#
_symmetry.space_group_name_H-M   'P 1'
#
loop_
_entity.id
_entity.type
_entity.pdbx_description
1 polymer ?
#
loop_
_entity_poly.entity_id
_entity_poly.type
_entity_poly.pdbx_seq_one_letter_code
_entity_poly.pdbx_strand_id
1 'polypeptide(L)'
;LDNDLDLSGSQWTPIGNGSNFGRYFAGTFDGQYHKITNLHHHSTGDELIRNGLFGVVSDGGTLKNLLVIDADIASNDGSLLAGILADWVDGGTVENCYTSGKIENNVGDKMVGGLIGQCTGSTQVKGCGSDATVISTESDEDHVDTVGGLIGQWENSADSSSITDCWFGGSVSCNNIYSAVGGILGANFENFSGNKPGVIIKNCIVATKNITCAEPGNITWITAVVKTHVTDCIWPDTPPDGVTLDEEKYPDNKGNYLAVAKLVVDWDAGTAGADPTFDQSSCGTAVSNFTSADVLAGLQTNAGAGVEWVAGIGHPTFVWDDNNIPADYTKVDAAIAKANALNKDNYKDFTAVEAAVNAVVRDKNITEQSEVDAMAKLSLIHISEPTRP
;
A
#
# COMPACT_ATOMS: atom_id res chain seq x y z
N LEU A 1 -12.33 -10.48 -15.64
CA LEU A 1 -13.63 -10.67 -14.96
C LEU A 1 -14.73 -9.98 -15.75
N ASP A 2 -15.93 -10.53 -15.70
CA ASP A 2 -17.10 -9.90 -16.34
C ASP A 2 -18.03 -9.22 -15.31
N ASN A 3 -17.80 -9.45 -14.02
CA ASN A 3 -18.55 -8.88 -12.90
C ASN A 3 -17.72 -8.91 -11.63
N ASP A 4 -18.13 -8.14 -10.64
CA ASP A 4 -17.59 -8.22 -9.29
C ASP A 4 -17.86 -9.59 -8.67
N LEU A 5 -16.93 -10.06 -7.84
CA LEU A 5 -17.02 -11.34 -7.14
C LEU A 5 -16.93 -11.12 -5.64
N ASP A 6 -17.87 -11.69 -4.89
CA ASP A 6 -17.81 -11.80 -3.44
C ASP A 6 -17.39 -13.23 -3.06
N LEU A 7 -16.23 -13.35 -2.38
CA LEU A 7 -15.67 -14.62 -1.92
C LEU A 7 -15.99 -14.92 -0.46
N SER A 8 -16.93 -14.17 0.14
CA SER A 8 -17.36 -14.40 1.51
C SER A 8 -17.88 -15.83 1.73
N GLY A 9 -17.57 -16.40 2.89
CA GLY A 9 -18.10 -17.70 3.32
C GLY A 9 -17.35 -18.95 2.87
N SER A 10 -16.21 -18.82 2.18
CA SER A 10 -15.37 -19.96 1.79
C SER A 10 -13.90 -19.64 1.93
N GLN A 11 -13.11 -20.63 2.41
CA GLN A 11 -11.67 -20.59 2.34
C GLN A 11 -11.24 -20.62 0.87
N TRP A 12 -10.42 -19.66 0.46
CA TRP A 12 -9.91 -19.60 -0.90
C TRP A 12 -8.77 -20.59 -1.12
N THR A 13 -8.67 -21.13 -2.32
CA THR A 13 -7.49 -21.87 -2.78
C THR A 13 -6.81 -21.04 -3.86
N PRO A 14 -5.56 -20.58 -3.67
CA PRO A 14 -4.87 -19.72 -4.63
C PRO A 14 -4.78 -20.29 -6.03
N ILE A 15 -4.97 -19.44 -7.03
CA ILE A 15 -4.76 -19.81 -8.44
C ILE A 15 -3.26 -19.99 -8.65
N GLY A 16 -2.83 -21.10 -9.27
CA GLY A 16 -1.41 -21.40 -9.39
C GLY A 16 -0.78 -21.88 -8.09
N ASN A 17 -1.57 -22.53 -7.23
CA ASN A 17 -1.12 -23.12 -5.97
C ASN A 17 -0.32 -24.41 -6.19
N GLY A 18 0.93 -24.26 -6.67
CA GLY A 18 1.81 -25.40 -6.88
C GLY A 18 2.64 -25.73 -5.67
N SER A 19 2.25 -26.72 -4.87
CA SER A 19 3.13 -27.37 -3.88
C SER A 19 4.31 -28.13 -4.53
N ASN A 20 4.23 -28.40 -5.83
CA ASN A 20 5.29 -28.98 -6.64
C ASN A 20 5.54 -28.09 -7.85
N PHE A 21 6.77 -27.60 -8.01
CA PHE A 21 7.27 -26.78 -9.11
C PHE A 21 6.61 -27.15 -10.46
N GLY A 22 5.62 -26.42 -10.93
CA GLY A 22 4.96 -26.68 -12.20
C GLY A 22 3.47 -26.34 -12.29
N ARG A 23 2.85 -25.85 -11.24
CA ARG A 23 1.48 -25.33 -11.29
C ARG A 23 1.48 -23.85 -10.96
N TYR A 24 1.82 -23.03 -11.92
CA TYR A 24 1.82 -21.58 -11.82
C TYR A 24 0.85 -20.99 -12.87
N PHE A 25 0.47 -19.77 -12.64
CA PHE A 25 -0.33 -19.00 -13.59
C PHE A 25 0.60 -18.33 -14.62
N ALA A 26 0.44 -18.65 -15.90
CA ALA A 26 1.26 -18.12 -16.99
C ALA A 26 0.42 -17.36 -18.05
N GLY A 27 -0.87 -17.16 -17.79
CA GLY A 27 -1.78 -16.45 -18.70
C GLY A 27 -1.91 -14.98 -18.38
N THR A 28 -2.91 -14.33 -19.00
CA THR A 28 -3.35 -12.99 -18.64
C THR A 28 -4.64 -13.07 -17.85
N PHE A 29 -4.65 -12.50 -16.65
CA PHE A 29 -5.86 -12.27 -15.88
C PHE A 29 -6.16 -10.77 -15.92
N ASP A 30 -7.22 -10.40 -16.63
CA ASP A 30 -7.72 -9.02 -16.72
C ASP A 30 -8.98 -8.89 -15.86
N GLY A 31 -8.86 -8.13 -14.79
CA GLY A 31 -9.97 -7.85 -13.89
C GLY A 31 -11.00 -6.88 -14.47
N GLN A 32 -10.66 -6.13 -15.54
CA GLN A 32 -11.51 -5.10 -16.13
C GLN A 32 -12.01 -4.07 -15.09
N TYR A 33 -11.20 -3.82 -14.06
CA TYR A 33 -11.50 -2.99 -12.88
C TYR A 33 -12.67 -3.49 -12.02
N HIS A 34 -13.09 -4.76 -12.20
CA HIS A 34 -14.02 -5.41 -11.29
C HIS A 34 -13.34 -5.73 -9.96
N LYS A 35 -14.17 -5.83 -8.93
CA LYS A 35 -13.75 -6.07 -7.55
C LYS A 35 -13.87 -7.56 -7.20
N ILE A 36 -12.87 -8.06 -6.49
CA ILE A 36 -12.95 -9.31 -5.75
C ILE A 36 -12.96 -8.92 -4.27
N THR A 37 -14.04 -9.19 -3.58
CA THR A 37 -14.21 -8.80 -2.17
C THR A 37 -14.18 -9.99 -1.24
N ASN A 38 -13.81 -9.75 0.03
CA ASN A 38 -13.83 -10.75 1.10
C ASN A 38 -13.00 -12.01 0.80
N LEU A 39 -11.87 -11.83 0.12
CA LEU A 39 -10.91 -12.91 -0.07
C LEU A 39 -10.43 -13.41 1.29
N HIS A 40 -10.78 -14.65 1.66
CA HIS A 40 -10.41 -15.25 2.93
C HIS A 40 -9.53 -16.49 2.73
N HIS A 41 -8.33 -16.46 3.32
CA HIS A 41 -7.41 -17.60 3.33
C HIS A 41 -6.56 -17.61 4.59
N HIS A 42 -6.83 -18.59 5.47
CA HIS A 42 -6.01 -18.86 6.64
C HIS A 42 -5.36 -20.22 6.47
N SER A 43 -4.06 -20.26 6.21
CA SER A 43 -3.35 -21.52 6.07
C SER A 43 -3.26 -22.26 7.42
N THR A 44 -3.48 -23.57 7.38
CA THR A 44 -3.42 -24.45 8.56
C THR A 44 -2.76 -25.77 8.17
N GLY A 45 -1.53 -25.98 8.58
CA GLY A 45 -0.87 -27.29 8.35
C GLY A 45 0.59 -27.19 7.95
N ASP A 46 1.24 -28.34 7.80
CA ASP A 46 2.67 -28.47 7.48
C ASP A 46 2.99 -28.46 5.97
N GLU A 47 1.99 -28.27 5.12
CA GLU A 47 2.21 -28.21 3.67
C GLU A 47 2.56 -26.77 3.27
N LEU A 48 3.53 -26.59 2.38
CA LEU A 48 3.86 -25.33 1.73
C LEU A 48 2.66 -24.88 0.86
N ILE A 49 1.67 -24.31 1.49
CA ILE A 49 0.48 -23.78 0.85
C ILE A 49 0.75 -22.32 0.51
N ARG A 50 0.40 -21.93 -0.70
CA ARG A 50 0.45 -20.53 -1.13
C ARG A 50 -0.71 -19.76 -0.51
N ASN A 51 -0.48 -18.48 -0.27
CA ASN A 51 -1.48 -17.55 0.24
C ASN A 51 -1.92 -16.60 -0.90
N GLY A 52 -2.87 -15.71 -0.66
CA GLY A 52 -3.31 -14.73 -1.64
C GLY A 52 -4.29 -15.23 -2.68
N LEU A 53 -4.66 -14.35 -3.61
CA LEU A 53 -5.54 -14.69 -4.72
C LEU A 53 -4.84 -15.61 -5.72
N PHE A 54 -3.57 -15.32 -6.02
CA PHE A 54 -2.67 -16.15 -6.82
C PHE A 54 -1.53 -16.67 -5.94
N GLY A 55 -1.16 -17.93 -6.13
CA GLY A 55 0.04 -18.51 -5.50
C GLY A 55 1.29 -18.09 -6.24
N VAL A 56 1.49 -18.59 -7.44
CA VAL A 56 2.64 -18.28 -8.29
C VAL A 56 2.19 -17.81 -9.67
N VAL A 57 2.74 -16.67 -10.08
CA VAL A 57 2.62 -16.12 -11.44
C VAL A 57 3.99 -16.17 -12.09
N SER A 58 4.14 -16.87 -13.20
CA SER A 58 5.45 -17.11 -13.84
C SER A 58 5.33 -17.13 -15.37
N ASP A 59 6.46 -17.28 -16.06
CA ASP A 59 6.55 -17.41 -17.52
C ASP A 59 5.85 -16.26 -18.30
N GLY A 60 6.00 -15.03 -17.83
CA GLY A 60 5.38 -13.87 -18.45
C GLY A 60 3.90 -13.71 -18.13
N GLY A 61 3.40 -14.40 -17.12
CA GLY A 61 2.02 -14.23 -16.62
C GLY A 61 1.71 -12.77 -16.29
N THR A 62 0.49 -12.34 -16.58
CA THR A 62 0.06 -10.94 -16.40
C THR A 62 -1.18 -10.87 -15.53
N LEU A 63 -1.13 -10.06 -14.49
CA LEU A 63 -2.27 -9.66 -13.67
C LEU A 63 -2.53 -8.17 -13.90
N LYS A 64 -3.73 -7.81 -14.29
CA LYS A 64 -4.01 -6.39 -14.55
C LYS A 64 -5.46 -5.98 -14.28
N ASN A 65 -5.62 -4.67 -14.00
CA ASN A 65 -6.93 -4.02 -13.83
C ASN A 65 -7.80 -4.77 -12.80
N LEU A 66 -7.24 -5.09 -11.63
CA LEU A 66 -7.89 -5.96 -10.64
C LEU A 66 -7.86 -5.34 -9.26
N LEU A 67 -9.03 -5.26 -8.61
CA LEU A 67 -9.18 -4.75 -7.26
C LEU A 67 -9.52 -5.89 -6.30
N VAL A 68 -8.66 -6.15 -5.31
CA VAL A 68 -8.92 -7.12 -4.24
C VAL A 68 -9.17 -6.35 -2.95
N ILE A 69 -10.40 -6.38 -2.47
CA ILE A 69 -10.88 -5.50 -1.41
C ILE A 69 -11.30 -6.32 -0.20
N ASP A 70 -10.99 -5.81 1.01
CA ASP A 70 -11.33 -6.44 2.27
C ASP A 70 -10.82 -7.88 2.38
N ALA A 71 -9.59 -8.13 1.94
CA ALA A 71 -8.94 -9.42 2.10
C ALA A 71 -8.62 -9.72 3.57
N ASP A 72 -8.70 -10.98 3.96
CA ASP A 72 -8.30 -11.50 5.26
C ASP A 72 -7.43 -12.74 5.06
N ILE A 73 -6.11 -12.54 5.10
CA ILE A 73 -5.12 -13.58 4.84
C ILE A 73 -4.24 -13.77 6.07
N ALA A 74 -4.12 -15.01 6.53
CA ALA A 74 -3.21 -15.38 7.60
C ALA A 74 -2.36 -16.59 7.20
N SER A 75 -1.04 -16.40 7.20
CA SER A 75 -0.06 -17.46 7.03
C SER A 75 0.36 -18.00 8.39
N ASN A 76 -0.12 -19.20 8.72
CA ASN A 76 0.12 -19.89 10.00
C ASN A 76 0.94 -21.19 9.84
N ASP A 77 1.49 -21.41 8.67
CA ASP A 77 2.26 -22.59 8.32
C ASP A 77 3.67 -22.25 7.83
N GLY A 78 4.43 -23.24 7.39
CA GLY A 78 5.78 -23.06 6.85
C GLY A 78 5.88 -22.30 5.53
N SER A 79 4.80 -21.65 5.02
CA SER A 79 4.89 -20.83 3.80
C SER A 79 5.76 -19.61 4.03
N LEU A 80 6.77 -19.43 3.18
CA LEU A 80 7.72 -18.32 3.29
C LEU A 80 7.19 -17.01 2.70
N LEU A 81 6.12 -17.06 1.91
CA LEU A 81 5.64 -15.94 1.11
C LEU A 81 4.18 -15.63 1.43
N ALA A 82 3.84 -14.34 1.50
CA ALA A 82 2.46 -13.91 1.64
C ALA A 82 2.21 -12.56 0.97
N GLY A 83 1.27 -12.52 0.02
CA GLY A 83 0.80 -11.32 -0.66
C GLY A 83 -0.70 -11.41 -0.94
N ILE A 84 -1.45 -10.31 -0.80
CA ILE A 84 -2.91 -10.33 -1.04
C ILE A 84 -3.22 -10.70 -2.48
N LEU A 85 -2.51 -10.10 -3.45
CA LEU A 85 -2.71 -10.40 -4.87
C LEU A 85 -1.99 -11.69 -5.28
N ALA A 86 -0.71 -11.81 -4.94
CA ALA A 86 0.09 -12.99 -5.27
C ALA A 86 1.19 -13.24 -4.24
N ASP A 87 1.47 -14.51 -3.95
CA ASP A 87 2.63 -14.86 -3.13
C ASP A 87 3.93 -14.60 -3.85
N TRP A 88 4.02 -15.04 -5.10
CA TRP A 88 5.24 -14.96 -5.88
C TRP A 88 4.96 -14.61 -7.34
N VAL A 89 5.69 -13.61 -7.84
CA VAL A 89 5.71 -13.24 -9.26
C VAL A 89 7.12 -13.40 -9.81
N ASP A 90 7.32 -14.32 -10.76
CA ASP A 90 8.59 -14.66 -11.38
C ASP A 90 8.60 -14.28 -12.86
N GLY A 91 9.20 -13.17 -13.21
CA GLY A 91 9.28 -12.66 -14.58
C GLY A 91 7.92 -12.26 -15.19
N GLY A 92 6.93 -11.95 -14.36
CA GLY A 92 5.58 -11.56 -14.76
C GLY A 92 5.35 -10.05 -14.79
N THR A 93 4.12 -9.66 -15.11
CA THR A 93 3.66 -8.24 -15.08
C THR A 93 2.46 -8.10 -14.16
N VAL A 94 2.50 -7.09 -13.30
CA VAL A 94 1.36 -6.68 -12.46
C VAL A 94 1.07 -5.20 -12.73
N GLU A 95 -0.10 -4.90 -13.27
CA GLU A 95 -0.44 -3.56 -13.75
C GLU A 95 -1.84 -3.14 -13.32
N ASN A 96 -1.97 -1.89 -12.82
CA ASN A 96 -3.25 -1.30 -12.42
C ASN A 96 -4.04 -2.19 -11.44
N CYS A 97 -3.37 -2.69 -10.41
CA CYS A 97 -3.98 -3.54 -9.39
C CYS A 97 -4.04 -2.80 -8.05
N TYR A 98 -5.09 -3.08 -7.29
CA TYR A 98 -5.29 -2.53 -5.95
C TYR A 98 -5.58 -3.64 -4.94
N THR A 99 -5.09 -3.47 -3.73
CA THR A 99 -5.36 -4.38 -2.61
C THR A 99 -5.70 -3.63 -1.34
N SER A 100 -6.66 -4.15 -0.57
CA SER A 100 -6.95 -3.70 0.79
C SER A 100 -7.35 -4.88 1.68
N GLY A 101 -7.42 -4.63 2.98
CA GLY A 101 -7.71 -5.63 3.99
C GLY A 101 -6.50 -5.96 4.85
N LYS A 102 -6.41 -7.19 5.34
CA LYS A 102 -5.37 -7.63 6.26
C LYS A 102 -4.59 -8.80 5.66
N ILE A 103 -3.27 -8.73 5.82
CA ILE A 103 -2.38 -9.86 5.61
C ILE A 103 -1.48 -10.02 6.84
N GLU A 104 -1.48 -11.20 7.42
CA GLU A 104 -0.75 -11.52 8.64
C GLU A 104 0.11 -12.75 8.45
N ASN A 105 1.36 -12.63 8.84
CA ASN A 105 2.27 -13.75 8.91
C ASN A 105 2.66 -14.04 10.35
N ASN A 106 2.47 -15.29 10.77
CA ASN A 106 2.64 -15.76 12.14
C ASN A 106 3.80 -16.74 12.32
N VAL A 107 4.69 -16.88 11.35
CA VAL A 107 5.81 -17.86 11.37
C VAL A 107 7.05 -17.24 10.72
N GLY A 108 8.25 -17.42 11.24
CA GLY A 108 9.49 -16.75 10.84
C GLY A 108 10.00 -16.98 9.40
N ASP A 109 11.04 -16.24 8.97
CA ASP A 109 11.68 -16.22 7.63
C ASP A 109 10.73 -15.80 6.50
N LYS A 110 9.98 -14.73 6.68
CA LYS A 110 8.89 -14.40 5.77
C LYS A 110 9.11 -13.16 4.93
N MET A 111 8.56 -13.26 3.72
CA MET A 111 8.45 -12.17 2.77
C MET A 111 6.97 -11.80 2.66
N VAL A 112 6.60 -10.68 3.29
CA VAL A 112 5.19 -10.25 3.38
C VAL A 112 5.00 -8.91 2.70
N GLY A 113 4.05 -8.85 1.78
CA GLY A 113 3.69 -7.61 1.08
C GLY A 113 2.19 -7.43 0.97
N GLY A 114 1.73 -6.20 1.06
CA GLY A 114 0.30 -5.88 0.90
C GLY A 114 -0.24 -6.27 -0.48
N LEU A 115 0.60 -6.23 -1.51
CA LEU A 115 0.26 -6.65 -2.87
C LEU A 115 0.89 -8.01 -3.20
N ILE A 116 2.22 -8.15 -3.07
CA ILE A 116 2.99 -9.33 -3.48
C ILE A 116 3.98 -9.71 -2.38
N GLY A 117 4.08 -11.01 -2.05
CA GLY A 117 5.07 -11.53 -1.11
C GLY A 117 6.49 -11.42 -1.66
N GLN A 118 6.75 -12.01 -2.81
CA GLN A 118 8.06 -12.00 -3.46
C GLN A 118 7.97 -11.73 -4.97
N CYS A 119 8.92 -10.94 -5.47
CA CYS A 119 9.18 -10.79 -6.90
C CYS A 119 10.56 -11.35 -7.26
N THR A 120 10.68 -11.96 -8.45
CA THR A 120 11.96 -12.44 -8.99
C THR A 120 12.07 -12.13 -10.48
N GLY A 121 13.29 -12.23 -10.99
CA GLY A 121 13.56 -12.09 -12.43
C GLY A 121 13.15 -10.74 -12.99
N SER A 122 12.68 -10.73 -14.22
CA SER A 122 12.27 -9.53 -14.98
C SER A 122 10.86 -9.02 -14.65
N THR A 123 10.38 -9.26 -13.44
CA THR A 123 9.05 -8.81 -13.00
C THR A 123 8.89 -7.29 -13.11
N GLN A 124 7.72 -6.86 -13.54
CA GLN A 124 7.34 -5.44 -13.62
C GLN A 124 6.05 -5.21 -12.84
N VAL A 125 6.08 -4.24 -11.92
CA VAL A 125 4.91 -3.80 -11.14
C VAL A 125 4.67 -2.33 -11.44
N LYS A 126 3.48 -1.98 -11.95
CA LYS A 126 3.20 -0.65 -12.44
C LYS A 126 1.78 -0.20 -12.14
N GLY A 127 1.62 1.07 -11.74
CA GLY A 127 0.30 1.66 -11.53
C GLY A 127 -0.51 0.92 -10.45
N CYS A 128 0.13 0.39 -9.42
CA CYS A 128 -0.52 -0.40 -8.38
C CYS A 128 -0.59 0.35 -7.05
N GLY A 129 -1.64 0.06 -6.27
CA GLY A 129 -1.84 0.64 -4.95
C GLY A 129 -2.21 -0.37 -3.88
N SER A 130 -1.94 -0.04 -2.60
CA SER A 130 -2.39 -0.87 -1.49
C SER A 130 -2.67 -0.04 -0.22
N ASP A 131 -3.84 -0.29 0.37
CA ASP A 131 -4.24 0.15 1.71
C ASP A 131 -4.25 -1.02 2.71
N ALA A 132 -3.49 -2.06 2.44
CA ALA A 132 -3.46 -3.24 3.28
C ALA A 132 -2.84 -2.97 4.66
N THR A 133 -3.33 -3.67 5.67
CA THR A 133 -2.66 -3.85 6.95
C THR A 133 -1.74 -5.07 6.86
N VAL A 134 -0.44 -4.82 6.82
CA VAL A 134 0.61 -5.83 6.65
C VAL A 134 1.26 -6.13 8.00
N ILE A 135 1.19 -7.38 8.46
CA ILE A 135 1.64 -7.76 9.79
C ILE A 135 2.60 -8.96 9.71
N SER A 136 3.75 -8.85 10.37
CA SER A 136 4.60 -9.98 10.73
C SER A 136 4.71 -10.05 12.26
N THR A 137 4.22 -11.13 12.87
CA THR A 137 4.14 -11.28 14.33
C THR A 137 5.30 -12.07 14.93
N GLU A 138 6.04 -12.79 14.10
CA GLU A 138 7.17 -13.61 14.57
C GLU A 138 8.29 -12.73 15.11
N SER A 139 8.92 -13.18 16.17
CA SER A 139 10.02 -12.50 16.87
C SER A 139 11.25 -13.38 17.05
N ASP A 140 11.40 -14.44 16.25
CA ASP A 140 12.53 -15.36 16.34
C ASP A 140 13.82 -14.68 15.88
N GLU A 141 14.85 -14.74 16.74
CA GLU A 141 16.15 -14.11 16.49
C GLU A 141 16.98 -14.84 15.42
N ASP A 142 16.62 -16.06 15.06
CA ASP A 142 17.31 -16.88 14.08
C ASP A 142 16.81 -16.63 12.63
N HIS A 143 15.79 -15.77 12.44
CA HIS A 143 15.11 -15.57 11.17
C HIS A 143 15.05 -14.08 10.76
N VAL A 144 15.02 -13.82 9.47
CA VAL A 144 14.92 -12.46 8.91
C VAL A 144 13.61 -12.32 8.14
N ASP A 145 12.76 -11.41 8.61
CA ASP A 145 11.56 -11.04 7.87
C ASP A 145 11.82 -9.87 6.93
N THR A 146 11.24 -9.92 5.76
CA THR A 146 11.18 -8.80 4.82
C THR A 146 9.74 -8.38 4.62
N VAL A 147 9.42 -7.19 5.10
CA VAL A 147 8.04 -6.70 5.13
C VAL A 147 7.93 -5.42 4.33
N GLY A 148 7.13 -5.45 3.29
CA GLY A 148 6.89 -4.28 2.45
C GLY A 148 5.41 -3.90 2.41
N GLY A 149 5.14 -2.62 2.33
CA GLY A 149 3.77 -2.14 2.14
C GLY A 149 3.15 -2.69 0.85
N LEU A 150 3.91 -2.73 -0.25
CA LEU A 150 3.51 -3.36 -1.50
C LEU A 150 4.14 -4.74 -1.68
N ILE A 151 5.46 -4.83 -1.61
CA ILE A 151 6.21 -6.05 -1.95
C ILE A 151 7.13 -6.41 -0.79
N GLY A 152 7.04 -7.65 -0.30
CA GLY A 152 7.89 -8.13 0.79
C GLY A 152 9.36 -8.17 0.38
N GLN A 153 9.67 -8.91 -0.68
CA GLN A 153 11.04 -9.12 -1.12
C GLN A 153 11.19 -9.15 -2.64
N TRP A 154 12.37 -8.75 -3.10
CA TRP A 154 12.80 -8.99 -4.47
C TRP A 154 14.12 -9.76 -4.50
N GLU A 155 14.20 -10.76 -5.36
CA GLU A 155 15.43 -11.53 -5.58
C GLU A 155 15.74 -11.67 -7.07
N ASN A 156 17.01 -11.88 -7.38
CA ASN A 156 17.46 -12.19 -8.74
C ASN A 156 16.93 -11.23 -9.80
N SER A 157 16.95 -9.91 -9.51
CA SER A 157 16.51 -8.89 -10.45
C SER A 157 17.21 -8.97 -11.81
N ALA A 158 16.50 -8.57 -12.87
CA ALA A 158 17.01 -8.42 -14.23
C ALA A 158 17.00 -6.95 -14.63
N ASP A 159 17.58 -6.59 -15.77
CA ASP A 159 17.67 -5.20 -16.26
C ASP A 159 16.31 -4.49 -16.39
N SER A 160 15.22 -5.26 -16.54
CA SER A 160 13.86 -4.76 -16.67
C SER A 160 13.04 -4.80 -15.38
N SER A 161 13.63 -5.26 -14.26
CA SER A 161 12.95 -5.34 -12.97
C SER A 161 12.55 -3.96 -12.47
N SER A 162 11.26 -3.73 -12.21
CA SER A 162 10.79 -2.39 -11.86
C SER A 162 9.52 -2.36 -11.02
N ILE A 163 9.44 -1.35 -10.14
CA ILE A 163 8.25 -0.90 -9.44
C ILE A 163 8.06 0.57 -9.82
N THR A 164 7.03 0.87 -10.61
CA THR A 164 6.84 2.23 -11.12
C THR A 164 5.41 2.71 -10.91
N ASP A 165 5.28 4.00 -10.59
CA ASP A 165 3.96 4.61 -10.44
C ASP A 165 3.08 3.84 -9.45
N CYS A 166 3.59 3.51 -8.29
CA CYS A 166 2.87 2.74 -7.27
C CYS A 166 2.71 3.54 -5.97
N TRP A 167 1.71 3.18 -5.17
CA TRP A 167 1.49 3.85 -3.89
C TRP A 167 1.15 2.87 -2.78
N PHE A 168 1.50 3.26 -1.53
CA PHE A 168 1.12 2.57 -0.32
C PHE A 168 0.55 3.56 0.71
N GLY A 169 -0.70 3.32 1.13
CA GLY A 169 -1.43 4.14 2.10
C GLY A 169 -1.81 3.40 3.39
N GLY A 170 -1.59 2.09 3.44
CA GLY A 170 -1.98 1.21 4.55
C GLY A 170 -1.09 1.28 5.79
N SER A 171 -0.89 0.15 6.45
CA SER A 171 -0.02 0.05 7.64
C SER A 171 0.89 -1.17 7.60
N VAL A 172 2.08 -1.05 8.19
CA VAL A 172 3.04 -2.15 8.34
C VAL A 172 3.39 -2.30 9.81
N SER A 173 3.37 -3.53 10.31
CA SER A 173 3.85 -3.89 11.64
C SER A 173 4.72 -5.14 11.60
N CYS A 174 5.95 -5.05 12.15
CA CYS A 174 6.89 -6.17 12.21
C CYS A 174 7.46 -6.32 13.60
N ASN A 175 7.35 -7.52 14.19
CA ASN A 175 7.87 -7.80 15.54
C ASN A 175 9.29 -8.37 15.55
N ASN A 176 9.87 -8.68 14.40
CA ASN A 176 11.21 -9.23 14.31
C ASN A 176 12.27 -8.12 14.33
N ILE A 177 13.28 -8.26 15.19
CA ILE A 177 14.40 -7.28 15.34
C ILE A 177 15.41 -7.35 14.19
N TYR A 178 15.47 -8.45 13.44
CA TYR A 178 16.36 -8.64 12.28
C TYR A 178 15.65 -8.40 10.94
N SER A 179 14.49 -7.79 10.97
CA SER A 179 13.68 -7.55 9.77
C SER A 179 14.20 -6.41 8.89
N ALA A 180 13.81 -6.43 7.64
CA ALA A 180 13.91 -5.32 6.72
C ALA A 180 12.50 -4.81 6.38
N VAL A 181 12.20 -3.54 6.70
CA VAL A 181 10.87 -2.97 6.57
C VAL A 181 10.88 -1.77 5.62
N GLY A 182 10.06 -1.82 4.58
CA GLY A 182 9.91 -0.73 3.62
C GLY A 182 8.46 -0.44 3.25
N GLY A 183 8.13 0.82 3.00
CA GLY A 183 6.78 1.21 2.59
C GLY A 183 6.41 0.69 1.19
N ILE A 184 7.37 0.62 0.27
CA ILE A 184 7.17 0.06 -1.08
C ILE A 184 7.71 -1.37 -1.16
N LEU A 185 8.97 -1.58 -0.86
CA LEU A 185 9.66 -2.86 -0.94
C LEU A 185 10.41 -3.13 0.37
N GLY A 186 10.16 -4.25 1.03
CA GLY A 186 10.86 -4.63 2.25
C GLY A 186 12.36 -4.76 1.99
N ALA A 187 12.76 -5.66 1.13
CA ALA A 187 14.16 -5.80 0.75
C ALA A 187 14.37 -6.32 -0.68
N ASN A 188 15.53 -6.01 -1.25
CA ASN A 188 16.05 -6.62 -2.47
C ASN A 188 17.30 -7.42 -2.15
N PHE A 189 17.21 -8.73 -2.07
CA PHE A 189 18.37 -9.59 -1.90
C PHE A 189 18.88 -10.07 -3.25
N GLU A 190 20.01 -9.55 -3.65
CA GLU A 190 20.73 -10.03 -4.82
C GLU A 190 21.72 -11.11 -4.39
N ASN A 191 21.83 -12.20 -5.16
CA ASN A 191 22.92 -13.14 -5.00
C ASN A 191 24.26 -12.39 -5.01
N PHE A 192 25.03 -12.50 -3.93
CA PHE A 192 26.29 -11.80 -3.66
C PHE A 192 27.37 -11.95 -4.74
N SER A 193 27.14 -12.75 -5.79
CA SER A 193 28.14 -13.14 -6.78
C SER A 193 28.03 -12.45 -8.16
N GLY A 194 27.14 -11.48 -8.37
CA GLY A 194 26.94 -10.91 -9.71
C GLY A 194 26.77 -9.40 -9.77
N ASN A 195 27.30 -8.77 -10.83
CA ASN A 195 26.98 -7.40 -11.26
C ASN A 195 25.56 -7.35 -11.88
N LYS A 196 24.53 -7.80 -11.16
CA LYS A 196 23.16 -7.66 -11.63
C LYS A 196 22.67 -6.24 -11.36
N PRO A 197 21.88 -5.63 -12.25
CA PRO A 197 21.20 -4.38 -11.99
C PRO A 197 20.21 -4.59 -10.85
N GLY A 198 20.10 -3.62 -9.97
CA GLY A 198 19.06 -3.63 -8.94
C GLY A 198 17.69 -3.33 -9.51
N VAL A 199 16.66 -3.46 -8.69
CA VAL A 199 15.30 -3.08 -9.05
C VAL A 199 15.20 -1.55 -9.24
N ILE A 200 14.52 -1.12 -10.29
CA ILE A 200 14.19 0.30 -10.50
C ILE A 200 12.89 0.59 -9.72
N ILE A 201 12.96 1.51 -8.76
CA ILE A 201 11.77 2.04 -8.07
C ILE A 201 11.62 3.51 -8.48
N LYS A 202 10.54 3.83 -9.19
CA LYS A 202 10.37 5.17 -9.75
C LYS A 202 8.96 5.68 -9.59
N ASN A 203 8.83 6.99 -9.23
CA ASN A 203 7.56 7.70 -9.16
C ASN A 203 6.54 7.02 -8.25
N CYS A 204 7.03 6.52 -7.10
CA CYS A 204 6.22 5.83 -6.10
C CYS A 204 5.99 6.73 -4.88
N ILE A 205 4.87 6.52 -4.18
CA ILE A 205 4.52 7.29 -3.00
C ILE A 205 4.21 6.38 -1.81
N VAL A 206 4.81 6.68 -0.65
CA VAL A 206 4.41 6.13 0.65
C VAL A 206 3.61 7.18 1.39
N ALA A 207 2.29 7.02 1.41
CA ALA A 207 1.34 8.02 1.89
C ALA A 207 0.86 7.75 3.33
N THR A 208 1.62 7.00 4.09
CA THR A 208 1.29 6.62 5.48
C THR A 208 2.46 6.84 6.41
N LYS A 209 2.18 7.05 7.70
CA LYS A 209 3.15 7.03 8.80
C LYS A 209 2.99 5.81 9.71
N ASN A 210 2.03 4.94 9.40
CA ASN A 210 1.71 3.75 10.19
C ASN A 210 2.66 2.60 9.83
N ILE A 211 3.97 2.80 10.03
CA ILE A 211 4.99 1.77 9.83
C ILE A 211 5.73 1.58 11.14
N THR A 212 5.66 0.38 11.70
CA THR A 212 6.31 0.03 12.97
C THR A 212 7.16 -1.23 12.82
N CYS A 213 8.24 -1.29 13.60
CA CYS A 213 9.11 -2.44 13.68
C CYS A 213 9.67 -2.57 15.11
N ALA A 214 9.95 -3.79 15.56
CA ALA A 214 10.58 -4.03 16.85
C ALA A 214 11.96 -3.33 16.97
N GLU A 215 12.70 -3.24 15.85
CA GLU A 215 13.91 -2.44 15.74
C GLU A 215 13.67 -1.24 14.81
N PRO A 216 13.43 -0.02 15.36
CA PRO A 216 13.08 1.16 14.57
C PRO A 216 14.07 1.53 13.48
N GLY A 217 15.36 1.22 13.67
CA GLY A 217 16.41 1.50 12.68
C GLY A 217 16.32 0.65 11.41
N ASN A 218 15.49 -0.38 11.41
CA ASN A 218 15.26 -1.24 10.24
C ASN A 218 14.12 -0.72 9.34
N ILE A 219 13.44 0.36 9.74
CA ILE A 219 12.37 0.98 8.95
C ILE A 219 12.99 1.92 7.90
N THR A 220 12.50 1.78 6.67
CA THR A 220 12.75 2.72 5.58
C THR A 220 11.44 3.12 4.91
N TRP A 221 11.38 4.32 4.32
CA TRP A 221 10.17 4.74 3.66
C TRP A 221 9.93 3.99 2.35
N ILE A 222 10.95 3.84 1.53
CA ILE A 222 10.81 3.21 0.20
C ILE A 222 11.28 1.76 0.26
N THR A 223 12.55 1.52 0.62
CA THR A 223 13.11 0.16 0.62
C THR A 223 14.37 0.05 1.47
N ALA A 224 14.53 -1.07 2.16
CA ALA A 224 15.76 -1.43 2.87
C ALA A 224 16.63 -2.32 1.98
N VAL A 225 17.67 -1.79 1.29
CA VAL A 225 18.35 -2.56 0.24
C VAL A 225 19.77 -2.27 -0.14
N VAL A 226 20.38 -3.31 -0.75
CA VAL A 226 21.76 -3.32 -1.23
C VAL A 226 21.94 -2.79 -2.65
N LYS A 227 20.97 -2.95 -3.58
CA LYS A 227 21.08 -2.50 -4.98
C LYS A 227 19.71 -2.12 -5.56
N THR A 228 19.30 -0.89 -5.35
CA THR A 228 18.08 -0.35 -5.96
C THR A 228 18.36 1.02 -6.56
N HIS A 229 17.70 1.30 -7.68
CA HIS A 229 17.70 2.63 -8.28
C HIS A 229 16.36 3.30 -7.93
N VAL A 230 16.37 4.18 -6.94
CA VAL A 230 15.17 4.92 -6.51
C VAL A 230 15.23 6.34 -7.05
N THR A 231 14.18 6.77 -7.75
CA THR A 231 14.06 8.13 -8.29
C THR A 231 12.61 8.63 -8.24
N ASP A 232 12.47 9.94 -8.11
CA ASP A 232 11.16 10.62 -8.19
C ASP A 232 10.11 10.14 -7.18
N CYS A 233 10.53 9.50 -6.07
CA CYS A 233 9.63 8.96 -5.06
C CYS A 233 9.24 10.02 -4.02
N ILE A 234 8.12 9.77 -3.32
CA ILE A 234 7.57 10.69 -2.32
C ILE A 234 7.28 9.91 -1.03
N TRP A 235 7.64 10.52 0.12
CA TRP A 235 7.47 9.90 1.44
C TRP A 235 7.22 10.96 2.53
N PRO A 236 6.79 10.56 3.77
CA PRO A 236 6.60 11.49 4.87
C PRO A 236 7.89 12.22 5.27
N ASP A 237 7.79 13.51 5.59
CA ASP A 237 8.91 14.35 6.09
C ASP A 237 9.16 14.22 7.60
N THR A 238 8.39 13.40 8.29
CA THR A 238 8.49 13.15 9.73
C THR A 238 8.60 11.65 10.00
N PRO A 239 9.13 11.22 11.16
CA PRO A 239 9.19 9.81 11.55
C PRO A 239 7.84 9.10 11.51
N PRO A 240 7.81 7.75 11.44
CA PRO A 240 6.61 6.96 11.63
C PRO A 240 5.92 7.27 12.96
N ASP A 241 4.60 7.16 13.01
CA ASP A 241 3.81 7.53 14.17
C ASP A 241 4.13 6.65 15.39
N GLY A 242 4.43 7.29 16.52
CA GLY A 242 4.76 6.60 17.75
C GLY A 242 6.15 5.94 17.82
N VAL A 243 6.98 6.13 16.79
CA VAL A 243 8.32 5.55 16.71
C VAL A 243 9.37 6.63 16.98
N THR A 244 10.31 6.33 17.88
CA THR A 244 11.45 7.20 18.20
C THR A 244 12.74 6.48 17.85
N LEU A 245 13.58 7.11 17.03
CA LEU A 245 14.90 6.60 16.68
C LEU A 245 15.87 6.84 17.85
N ASP A 246 16.62 5.82 18.21
CA ASP A 246 17.73 5.95 19.16
C ASP A 246 18.94 6.57 18.43
N GLU A 247 19.17 7.87 18.64
CA GLU A 247 20.27 8.60 17.99
C GLU A 247 21.66 8.13 18.45
N GLU A 248 21.80 7.51 19.63
CA GLU A 248 23.05 6.93 20.07
C GLU A 248 23.37 5.64 19.32
N LYS A 249 22.34 4.84 19.02
CA LYS A 249 22.45 3.61 18.25
C LYS A 249 22.57 3.86 16.74
N TYR A 250 21.90 4.91 16.25
CA TYR A 250 21.87 5.30 14.81
C TYR A 250 22.33 6.74 14.59
N PRO A 251 23.61 7.08 14.89
CA PRO A 251 24.08 8.47 14.86
C PRO A 251 24.05 9.11 13.46
N ASP A 252 24.06 8.31 12.42
CA ASP A 252 24.05 8.79 11.03
C ASP A 252 22.65 9.15 10.53
N ASN A 253 21.59 8.64 11.18
CA ASN A 253 20.22 8.94 10.80
C ASN A 253 19.72 10.29 11.35
N LYS A 254 20.39 10.90 12.34
CA LYS A 254 20.14 12.24 12.92
C LYS A 254 18.64 12.57 13.12
N GLY A 255 17.87 11.58 13.60
CA GLY A 255 16.41 11.73 13.80
C GLY A 255 15.57 11.66 12.53
N ASN A 256 16.16 11.41 11.36
CA ASN A 256 15.43 11.26 10.11
C ASN A 256 15.40 9.80 9.67
N TYR A 257 14.21 9.28 9.37
CA TYR A 257 14.10 7.98 8.72
C TYR A 257 14.51 8.08 7.26
N LEU A 258 15.30 7.11 6.81
CA LEU A 258 15.83 7.10 5.46
C LEU A 258 14.74 6.65 4.47
N ALA A 259 14.71 7.28 3.31
CA ALA A 259 13.90 6.78 2.19
C ALA A 259 14.41 5.43 1.72
N VAL A 260 15.73 5.30 1.65
CA VAL A 260 16.43 4.07 1.28
C VAL A 260 17.55 3.85 2.27
N ALA A 261 17.62 2.67 2.87
CA ALA A 261 18.79 2.24 3.62
C ALA A 261 19.54 1.17 2.84
N LYS A 262 20.85 1.22 2.89
CA LYS A 262 21.66 0.04 2.62
C LYS A 262 21.79 -0.69 3.94
N LEU A 263 20.94 -1.67 4.15
CA LEU A 263 21.10 -2.57 5.28
C LEU A 263 22.33 -3.44 5.00
N VAL A 264 23.39 -3.21 5.76
CA VAL A 264 24.50 -4.14 5.84
C VAL A 264 24.17 -5.07 7.00
N VAL A 265 23.70 -6.26 6.69
CA VAL A 265 23.52 -7.31 7.70
C VAL A 265 24.87 -8.00 7.84
N ASP A 266 25.52 -7.82 8.95
CA ASP A 266 26.68 -8.63 9.36
C ASP A 266 26.16 -9.80 10.19
N TRP A 267 25.98 -10.93 9.54
CA TRP A 267 25.48 -12.16 10.15
C TRP A 267 26.38 -12.70 11.27
N ASP A 268 27.70 -12.45 11.17
CA ASP A 268 28.66 -12.92 12.17
C ASP A 268 28.69 -12.02 13.40
N ALA A 269 28.36 -10.74 13.25
CA ALA A 269 28.37 -9.77 14.35
C ALA A 269 26.94 -9.51 14.92
N GLY A 270 25.88 -10.03 14.31
CA GLY A 270 24.48 -9.77 14.71
C GLY A 270 24.09 -8.31 14.61
N THR A 271 24.69 -7.54 13.68
CA THR A 271 24.42 -6.12 13.52
C THR A 271 23.84 -5.81 12.15
N ALA A 272 22.78 -5.01 12.12
CA ALA A 272 22.24 -4.41 10.92
C ALA A 272 22.41 -2.88 11.01
N GLY A 273 22.87 -2.25 9.95
CA GLY A 273 23.05 -0.79 9.92
C GLY A 273 22.86 -0.20 8.54
N ALA A 274 22.38 1.05 8.47
CA ALA A 274 22.28 1.79 7.22
C ALA A 274 23.66 2.29 6.76
N ASP A 275 23.93 2.22 5.45
CA ASP A 275 25.12 2.85 4.85
C ASP A 275 24.89 4.38 4.79
N PRO A 276 25.61 5.18 5.58
CA PRO A 276 25.42 6.63 5.63
C PRO A 276 25.89 7.36 4.36
N THR A 277 26.56 6.66 3.44
CA THR A 277 27.11 7.26 2.22
C THR A 277 26.10 7.35 1.07
N PHE A 278 24.87 6.79 1.24
CA PHE A 278 23.87 6.84 0.20
C PHE A 278 23.21 8.23 0.10
N ASP A 279 23.24 8.81 -1.10
CA ASP A 279 22.61 10.11 -1.36
C ASP A 279 21.07 10.00 -1.45
N GLN A 280 20.40 10.30 -0.35
CA GLN A 280 18.93 10.28 -0.25
C GLN A 280 18.27 11.32 -1.17
N SER A 281 18.96 12.43 -1.50
CA SER A 281 18.37 13.52 -2.30
C SER A 281 18.08 13.11 -3.75
N SER A 282 18.75 12.09 -4.25
CA SER A 282 18.53 11.53 -5.59
C SER A 282 17.27 10.67 -5.66
N CYS A 283 16.71 10.21 -4.52
CA CYS A 283 15.59 9.28 -4.47
C CYS A 283 14.25 9.96 -4.70
N GLY A 284 14.11 11.25 -4.35
CA GLY A 284 12.84 11.98 -4.45
C GLY A 284 12.66 13.03 -3.35
N THR A 285 11.44 13.15 -2.82
CA THR A 285 11.08 14.27 -1.93
C THR A 285 10.27 13.81 -0.73
N ALA A 286 10.68 14.26 0.47
CA ALA A 286 9.89 14.13 1.68
C ALA A 286 8.84 15.25 1.75
N VAL A 287 7.59 14.93 2.13
CA VAL A 287 6.48 15.87 2.18
C VAL A 287 5.66 15.75 3.47
N SER A 288 5.13 16.89 3.93
CA SER A 288 4.21 16.94 5.07
C SER A 288 2.73 16.82 4.66
N ASN A 289 2.43 17.08 3.39
CA ASN A 289 1.06 17.10 2.88
C ASN A 289 0.98 16.38 1.52
N PHE A 290 0.45 15.19 1.52
CA PHE A 290 0.28 14.38 0.32
C PHE A 290 -0.82 14.87 -0.63
N THR A 291 -1.80 15.65 -0.15
CA THR A 291 -2.90 16.18 -0.99
C THR A 291 -2.55 17.50 -1.66
N SER A 292 -1.31 17.98 -1.54
CA SER A 292 -0.90 19.23 -2.19
C SER A 292 -0.89 19.11 -3.71
N ALA A 293 -1.20 20.21 -4.40
CA ALA A 293 -1.17 20.25 -5.86
C ALA A 293 0.24 19.95 -6.42
N ASP A 294 1.29 20.32 -5.71
CA ASP A 294 2.68 20.09 -6.13
C ASP A 294 3.03 18.59 -6.10
N VAL A 295 2.54 17.83 -5.10
CA VAL A 295 2.71 16.38 -5.03
C VAL A 295 2.05 15.72 -6.24
N LEU A 296 0.79 16.04 -6.52
CA LEU A 296 0.08 15.50 -7.68
C LEU A 296 0.77 15.87 -9.00
N ALA A 297 1.16 17.12 -9.16
CA ALA A 297 1.85 17.60 -10.37
C ALA A 297 3.20 16.89 -10.59
N GLY A 298 3.95 16.64 -9.51
CA GLY A 298 5.19 15.86 -9.55
C GLY A 298 4.97 14.44 -10.06
N LEU A 299 4.00 13.73 -9.49
CA LEU A 299 3.63 12.37 -9.91
C LEU A 299 3.16 12.34 -11.37
N GLN A 300 2.32 13.29 -11.79
CA GLN A 300 1.85 13.40 -13.18
C GLN A 300 2.99 13.68 -14.17
N THR A 301 3.96 14.51 -13.78
CA THR A 301 5.11 14.86 -14.64
C THR A 301 6.00 13.64 -14.89
N ASN A 302 6.16 12.79 -13.90
CA ASN A 302 7.05 11.62 -13.93
C ASN A 302 6.33 10.31 -14.30
N ALA A 303 5.00 10.38 -14.53
CA ALA A 303 4.17 9.22 -14.80
C ALA A 303 4.62 8.45 -16.05
N GLY A 304 4.65 7.14 -15.93
CA GLY A 304 4.89 6.25 -17.07
C GLY A 304 3.70 6.21 -18.04
N ALA A 305 3.96 5.76 -19.25
CA ALA A 305 2.92 5.68 -20.29
C ALA A 305 1.71 4.87 -19.82
N GLY A 306 0.52 5.43 -19.93
CA GLY A 306 -0.75 4.79 -19.57
C GLY A 306 -1.11 4.87 -18.08
N VAL A 307 -0.32 5.57 -17.26
CA VAL A 307 -0.68 5.87 -15.86
C VAL A 307 -1.23 7.29 -15.78
N GLU A 308 -2.39 7.43 -15.15
CA GLU A 308 -3.03 8.72 -14.92
C GLU A 308 -3.27 8.93 -13.43
N TRP A 309 -2.44 9.79 -12.82
CA TRP A 309 -2.57 10.19 -11.43
C TRP A 309 -3.63 11.27 -11.27
N VAL A 310 -4.49 11.12 -10.28
CA VAL A 310 -5.54 12.08 -9.91
C VAL A 310 -5.50 12.39 -8.42
N ALA A 311 -6.19 13.45 -8.00
CA ALA A 311 -6.37 13.73 -6.59
C ALA A 311 -7.19 12.63 -5.93
N GLY A 312 -6.73 12.16 -4.78
CA GLY A 312 -7.37 11.09 -4.01
C GLY A 312 -7.70 11.52 -2.57
N ILE A 313 -8.28 10.61 -1.81
CA ILE A 313 -8.57 10.77 -0.38
C ILE A 313 -7.27 10.57 0.39
N GLY A 314 -6.76 11.64 1.01
CA GLY A 314 -5.51 11.59 1.78
C GLY A 314 -4.23 11.65 0.97
N HIS A 315 -4.20 11.16 -0.26
CA HIS A 315 -3.06 11.18 -1.18
C HIS A 315 -3.51 11.02 -2.64
N PRO A 316 -2.66 11.32 -3.65
CA PRO A 316 -2.95 11.03 -5.05
C PRO A 316 -3.16 9.54 -5.30
N THR A 317 -4.10 9.22 -6.18
CA THR A 317 -4.40 7.87 -6.64
C THR A 317 -4.55 7.83 -8.16
N PHE A 318 -5.14 6.78 -8.71
CA PHE A 318 -5.30 6.60 -10.16
C PHE A 318 -6.74 6.87 -10.61
N VAL A 319 -6.90 7.30 -11.86
CA VAL A 319 -8.22 7.61 -12.46
C VAL A 319 -9.22 6.45 -12.40
N TRP A 320 -8.73 5.21 -12.32
CA TRP A 320 -9.55 4.00 -12.25
C TRP A 320 -9.84 3.54 -10.79
N ASP A 321 -9.25 4.18 -9.79
CA ASP A 321 -9.36 3.78 -8.38
C ASP A 321 -10.50 4.53 -7.67
N ASP A 322 -11.72 4.20 -8.04
CA ASP A 322 -12.93 4.84 -7.53
C ASP A 322 -13.06 4.76 -5.99
N ASN A 323 -12.36 3.82 -5.33
CA ASN A 323 -12.41 3.71 -3.87
C ASN A 323 -11.66 4.86 -3.18
N ASN A 324 -10.64 5.41 -3.84
CA ASN A 324 -9.81 6.49 -3.31
C ASN A 324 -10.06 7.85 -3.98
N ILE A 325 -10.95 7.95 -4.98
CA ILE A 325 -11.37 9.23 -5.56
C ILE A 325 -12.45 9.84 -4.67
N PRO A 326 -12.29 11.09 -4.20
CA PRO A 326 -13.29 11.72 -3.33
C PRO A 326 -14.59 12.00 -4.08
N ALA A 327 -15.71 11.87 -3.38
CA ALA A 327 -17.01 12.29 -3.89
C ALA A 327 -17.07 13.81 -4.13
N ASP A 328 -17.96 14.26 -5.00
CA ASP A 328 -18.21 15.68 -5.26
C ASP A 328 -19.13 16.30 -4.17
N TYR A 329 -18.57 17.16 -3.34
CA TYR A 329 -19.27 17.86 -2.27
C TYR A 329 -19.82 19.22 -2.69
N THR A 330 -19.71 19.64 -3.94
CA THR A 330 -20.13 20.97 -4.41
C THR A 330 -21.57 21.32 -4.00
N LYS A 331 -22.51 20.36 -4.08
CA LYS A 331 -23.90 20.56 -3.68
C LYS A 331 -24.05 20.70 -2.15
N VAL A 332 -23.29 19.94 -1.40
CA VAL A 332 -23.27 20.00 0.08
C VAL A 332 -22.71 21.34 0.53
N ASP A 333 -21.59 21.77 -0.05
CA ASP A 333 -20.96 23.06 0.27
C ASP A 333 -21.87 24.24 -0.05
N ALA A 334 -22.59 24.18 -1.17
CA ALA A 334 -23.60 25.17 -1.52
C ALA A 334 -24.78 25.19 -0.52
N ALA A 335 -25.20 24.02 -0.02
CA ALA A 335 -26.25 23.91 0.99
C ALA A 335 -25.79 24.48 2.35
N ILE A 336 -24.55 24.14 2.78
CA ILE A 336 -23.95 24.69 4.00
C ILE A 336 -23.79 26.21 3.90
N ALA A 337 -23.33 26.73 2.76
CA ALA A 337 -23.21 28.17 2.56
C ALA A 337 -24.56 28.88 2.67
N LYS A 338 -25.63 28.30 2.12
CA LYS A 338 -26.99 28.81 2.30
C LYS A 338 -27.44 28.79 3.78
N ALA A 339 -27.19 27.66 4.49
CA ALA A 339 -27.51 27.52 5.89
C ALA A 339 -26.79 28.61 6.76
N ASN A 340 -25.50 28.82 6.52
CA ASN A 340 -24.69 29.79 7.24
C ASN A 340 -25.07 31.25 6.94
N ALA A 341 -25.68 31.52 5.77
CA ALA A 341 -26.18 32.87 5.41
C ALA A 341 -27.53 33.21 6.03
N LEU A 342 -28.22 32.25 6.69
CA LEU A 342 -29.49 32.49 7.33
C LEU A 342 -29.33 33.35 8.60
N ASN A 343 -30.24 34.32 8.80
CA ASN A 343 -30.31 35.01 10.08
C ASN A 343 -31.10 34.15 11.09
N LYS A 344 -30.38 33.63 12.09
CA LYS A 344 -30.94 32.73 13.12
C LYS A 344 -32.13 33.33 13.88
N ASP A 345 -32.15 34.65 14.05
CA ASP A 345 -33.22 35.37 14.76
C ASP A 345 -34.60 35.27 14.06
N ASN A 346 -34.59 34.88 12.77
CA ASN A 346 -35.82 34.67 11.98
C ASN A 346 -36.47 33.30 12.19
N TYR A 347 -35.83 32.44 13.00
CA TYR A 347 -36.29 31.04 13.21
C TYR A 347 -36.58 30.83 14.69
N LYS A 348 -37.67 30.14 14.99
CA LYS A 348 -38.05 29.76 16.35
C LYS A 348 -37.11 28.72 16.94
N ASP A 349 -36.60 27.83 16.09
CA ASP A 349 -35.61 26.80 16.41
C ASP A 349 -34.68 26.61 15.21
N PHE A 350 -33.40 26.81 15.40
CA PHE A 350 -32.36 26.68 14.39
C PHE A 350 -31.49 25.45 14.61
N THR A 351 -31.75 24.67 15.68
CA THR A 351 -30.93 23.54 16.10
C THR A 351 -30.92 22.42 15.06
N ALA A 352 -32.02 22.20 14.35
CA ALA A 352 -32.10 21.18 13.29
C ALA A 352 -31.18 21.50 12.09
N VAL A 353 -31.05 22.78 11.74
CA VAL A 353 -30.15 23.24 10.67
C VAL A 353 -28.68 23.05 11.10
N GLU A 354 -28.34 23.44 12.32
CA GLU A 354 -26.99 23.26 12.88
C GLU A 354 -26.64 21.78 12.98
N ALA A 355 -27.56 20.94 13.44
CA ALA A 355 -27.36 19.49 13.50
C ALA A 355 -27.11 18.88 12.13
N ALA A 356 -27.86 19.29 11.11
CA ALA A 356 -27.69 18.80 9.74
C ALA A 356 -26.33 19.23 9.14
N VAL A 357 -25.89 20.46 9.40
CA VAL A 357 -24.57 20.94 8.96
C VAL A 357 -23.43 20.17 9.64
N ASN A 358 -23.56 19.92 10.95
CA ASN A 358 -22.55 19.20 11.73
C ASN A 358 -22.52 17.70 11.46
N ALA A 359 -23.60 17.14 10.90
CA ALA A 359 -23.68 15.72 10.56
C ALA A 359 -23.08 15.38 9.18
N VAL A 360 -22.53 16.37 8.46
CA VAL A 360 -21.91 16.12 7.15
C VAL A 360 -20.61 15.34 7.31
N VAL A 361 -20.55 14.18 6.70
CA VAL A 361 -19.37 13.31 6.60
C VAL A 361 -18.62 13.65 5.32
N ARG A 362 -17.30 13.80 5.36
CA ARG A 362 -16.47 14.31 4.23
C ARG A 362 -15.40 13.35 3.74
N ASP A 363 -15.45 12.10 4.15
CA ASP A 363 -14.50 11.03 3.79
C ASP A 363 -15.06 10.01 2.79
N LYS A 364 -16.17 10.35 2.13
CA LYS A 364 -16.79 9.47 1.14
C LYS A 364 -16.13 9.57 -0.22
N ASN A 365 -16.03 8.41 -0.87
CA ASN A 365 -15.51 8.31 -2.23
C ASN A 365 -16.62 8.44 -3.30
N ILE A 366 -16.22 8.47 -4.56
CA ILE A 366 -17.12 8.73 -5.69
C ILE A 366 -18.20 7.63 -5.83
N THR A 367 -17.94 6.39 -5.37
CA THR A 367 -18.95 5.31 -5.40
C THR A 367 -20.12 5.57 -4.44
N GLU A 368 -19.90 6.43 -3.43
CA GLU A 368 -20.88 6.85 -2.42
C GLU A 368 -21.51 8.22 -2.75
N GLN A 369 -21.37 8.72 -3.98
CA GLN A 369 -21.87 10.04 -4.40
C GLN A 369 -23.37 10.23 -4.11
N SER A 370 -24.17 9.16 -4.21
CA SER A 370 -25.62 9.22 -3.91
C SER A 370 -25.90 9.59 -2.45
N GLU A 371 -25.07 9.15 -1.51
CA GLU A 371 -25.18 9.48 -0.09
C GLU A 371 -24.78 10.93 0.15
N VAL A 372 -23.73 11.40 -0.50
CA VAL A 372 -23.30 12.80 -0.46
C VAL A 372 -24.39 13.72 -1.02
N ASP A 373 -25.02 13.36 -2.15
CA ASP A 373 -26.15 14.09 -2.71
C ASP A 373 -27.38 14.08 -1.77
N ALA A 374 -27.56 13.03 -0.98
CA ALA A 374 -28.62 12.98 0.03
C ALA A 374 -28.35 13.94 1.20
N MET A 375 -27.11 14.09 1.66
CA MET A 375 -26.74 15.07 2.70
C MET A 375 -27.09 16.51 2.26
N ALA A 376 -26.82 16.86 0.99
CA ALA A 376 -27.19 18.17 0.45
C ALA A 376 -28.69 18.43 0.47
N LYS A 377 -29.53 17.40 0.22
CA LYS A 377 -30.98 17.50 0.27
C LYS A 377 -31.50 17.70 1.69
N LEU A 378 -30.98 16.95 2.67
CA LEU A 378 -31.37 17.07 4.09
C LEU A 378 -31.11 18.47 4.62
N SER A 379 -29.95 19.06 4.31
CA SER A 379 -29.65 20.45 4.68
C SER A 379 -30.62 21.46 4.10
N LEU A 380 -31.12 21.26 2.86
CA LEU A 380 -32.07 22.14 2.21
C LEU A 380 -33.51 22.00 2.74
N ILE A 381 -33.94 20.83 3.17
CA ILE A 381 -35.29 20.61 3.73
C ILE A 381 -35.48 21.39 5.02
N HIS A 382 -34.48 21.43 5.89
CA HIS A 382 -34.52 22.18 7.15
C HIS A 382 -34.47 23.71 6.97
N ILE A 383 -34.05 24.18 5.80
CA ILE A 383 -33.99 25.61 5.46
C ILE A 383 -35.32 26.14 4.94
N SER A 384 -36.20 25.26 4.43
CA SER A 384 -37.41 25.67 3.69
C SER A 384 -38.62 25.99 4.56
N GLU A 385 -38.60 25.75 5.88
CA GLU A 385 -39.73 26.07 6.79
C GLU A 385 -39.39 27.17 7.81
N PRO A 386 -39.46 28.45 7.43
CA PRO A 386 -39.50 29.52 8.43
C PRO A 386 -40.83 29.45 9.16
N THR A 387 -40.86 28.98 10.40
CA THR A 387 -42.00 29.22 11.26
C THR A 387 -42.08 30.69 11.55
N ARG A 388 -42.86 31.45 10.76
CA ARG A 388 -43.22 32.82 11.14
C ARG A 388 -43.96 32.79 12.49
N PRO A 389 -43.65 33.77 13.39
CA PRO A 389 -44.39 33.90 14.63
C PRO A 389 -45.88 34.19 14.42
#